data_ccaba3d17fdcd75ba47bfd221894d84b
#
_entry.id   ccaba3d17fdcd75ba47bfd221894d84b
#
_cell.length_a   1.000
_cell.length_b   1.000
_cell.length_c   1.000
_cell.angle_alpha   90.00
_cell.angle_beta   90.00
_cell.angle_gamma   90.00
#
_symmetry.space_group_name_H-M   'P 1'
#
loop_
_entity.id
_entity.type
_entity.pdbx_description
1 polymer ?
#
loop_
_entity_poly.entity_id
_entity_poly.type
_entity_poly.pdbx_seq_one_letter_code
_entity_poly.pdbx_strand_id
1 'polypeptide(L)'
;MGAASKNTIDTGFVYEIRDALKGAIDLILPYRCAVCGGVSDTEDRFEAYNSLYKDLFGQRPDLHICGKCLSSLNIQDEDRRWFLCLSNPVAGDPCPGLPLYLPFEYRGLVEQILPKIKFGKKYEFARFFGCVLGSAIKGENISADLIVPVPLSNRRLEERGFNQAGEIAYPLARLNGIPYADDCLIRVRDTMRQSDIPDKGLRAVNVSNAFSVSEDWDVTGLTAVVVDDVATTGSTLHEAAIALYKAGASKVLCAAFAGNRSLKNAEPF
;
A
#
# COMPACT_ATOMS: atom_id res chain seq x y z
N MET A 1 -34.45 -26.73 -48.38
CA MET A 1 -33.53 -25.62 -48.07
C MET A 1 -34.22 -24.74 -47.05
N GLY A 2 -33.97 -24.96 -45.77
CA GLY A 2 -34.57 -24.19 -44.65
C GLY A 2 -33.48 -23.34 -44.05
N ALA A 3 -33.63 -22.04 -44.15
CA ALA A 3 -32.75 -21.05 -43.48
C ALA A 3 -33.02 -21.03 -41.99
N ALA A 4 -32.04 -21.41 -41.17
CA ALA A 4 -32.05 -21.23 -39.74
C ALA A 4 -31.88 -19.75 -39.39
N SER A 5 -32.93 -19.12 -38.88
CA SER A 5 -32.89 -17.79 -38.30
C SER A 5 -31.97 -17.83 -37.04
N LYS A 6 -30.82 -17.21 -37.10
CA LYS A 6 -30.00 -16.92 -35.94
C LYS A 6 -30.70 -15.80 -35.15
N ASN A 7 -31.33 -16.17 -34.05
CA ASN A 7 -31.73 -15.19 -33.02
C ASN A 7 -30.46 -14.55 -32.44
N THR A 8 -30.08 -13.41 -32.97
CA THR A 8 -29.13 -12.51 -32.34
C THR A 8 -29.82 -11.86 -31.16
N ILE A 9 -29.53 -12.35 -29.94
CA ILE A 9 -29.96 -11.66 -28.73
C ILE A 9 -29.26 -10.29 -28.77
N ASP A 10 -30.07 -9.24 -28.77
CA ASP A 10 -29.56 -7.86 -28.73
C ASP A 10 -28.81 -7.65 -27.43
N THR A 11 -27.49 -7.61 -27.53
CA THR A 11 -26.61 -7.44 -26.37
C THR A 11 -26.86 -6.11 -25.67
N GLY A 12 -27.34 -5.06 -26.36
CA GLY A 12 -27.75 -3.79 -25.76
C GLY A 12 -28.89 -3.93 -24.76
N PHE A 13 -29.94 -4.70 -25.14
CA PHE A 13 -31.10 -4.95 -24.29
C PHE A 13 -30.75 -5.73 -23.00
N VAL A 14 -29.79 -6.65 -23.09
CA VAL A 14 -29.32 -7.41 -21.91
C VAL A 14 -28.53 -6.48 -20.95
N TYR A 15 -27.75 -5.51 -21.46
CA TYR A 15 -27.05 -4.54 -20.64
C TYR A 15 -28.02 -3.57 -19.94
N GLU A 16 -29.07 -3.08 -20.64
CA GLU A 16 -30.08 -2.18 -20.06
C GLU A 16 -30.88 -2.88 -18.94
N ILE A 17 -31.31 -4.15 -19.14
CA ILE A 17 -32.00 -4.92 -18.08
C ILE A 17 -31.06 -5.14 -16.87
N ARG A 18 -29.80 -5.45 -17.10
CA ARG A 18 -28.84 -5.66 -16.03
C ARG A 18 -28.61 -4.37 -15.22
N ASP A 19 -28.52 -3.23 -15.88
CA ASP A 19 -28.31 -1.93 -15.21
C ASP A 19 -29.58 -1.48 -14.46
N ALA A 20 -30.77 -1.71 -15.03
CA ALA A 20 -32.04 -1.44 -14.35
C ALA A 20 -32.24 -2.35 -13.12
N LEU A 21 -31.92 -3.64 -13.23
CA LEU A 21 -31.98 -4.58 -12.10
C LEU A 21 -30.94 -4.21 -11.01
N LYS A 22 -29.77 -3.78 -11.40
CA LYS A 22 -28.74 -3.30 -10.47
C LYS A 22 -29.22 -2.05 -9.71
N GLY A 23 -29.79 -1.06 -10.40
CA GLY A 23 -30.36 0.13 -9.78
C GLY A 23 -31.50 -0.20 -8.79
N ALA A 24 -32.36 -1.17 -9.10
CA ALA A 24 -33.42 -1.63 -8.19
C ALA A 24 -32.86 -2.38 -6.98
N ILE A 25 -31.82 -3.18 -7.16
CA ILE A 25 -31.12 -3.88 -6.07
C ILE A 25 -30.39 -2.87 -5.17
N ASP A 26 -29.73 -1.86 -5.74
CA ASP A 26 -29.03 -0.82 -5.02
C ASP A 26 -29.97 0.05 -4.16
N LEU A 27 -31.24 0.19 -4.56
CA LEU A 27 -32.31 0.85 -3.79
C LEU A 27 -32.74 0.04 -2.57
N ILE A 28 -32.77 -1.29 -2.67
CA ILE A 28 -33.20 -2.20 -1.60
C ILE A 28 -32.02 -2.58 -0.68
N LEU A 29 -30.84 -2.74 -1.27
CA LEU A 29 -29.60 -3.12 -0.61
C LEU A 29 -28.48 -2.12 -0.95
N PRO A 30 -28.58 -0.89 -0.45
CA PRO A 30 -27.60 0.14 -0.79
C PRO A 30 -26.21 -0.26 -0.30
N TYR A 31 -25.22 0.09 -1.11
CA TYR A 31 -23.83 -0.13 -0.74
C TYR A 31 -23.52 0.55 0.59
N ARG A 32 -22.85 -0.19 1.47
CA ARG A 32 -22.40 0.35 2.75
C ARG A 32 -20.93 0.78 2.68
N CYS A 33 -20.67 1.95 3.23
CA CYS A 33 -19.31 2.44 3.35
C CYS A 33 -18.47 1.44 4.16
N ALA A 34 -17.39 0.95 3.56
CA ALA A 34 -16.49 -0.01 4.19
C ALA A 34 -15.77 0.57 5.42
N VAL A 35 -15.78 1.89 5.58
CA VAL A 35 -15.18 2.59 6.70
C VAL A 35 -16.16 2.80 7.85
N CYS A 36 -17.25 3.53 7.63
CA CYS A 36 -18.19 3.92 8.69
C CYS A 36 -19.44 3.03 8.79
N GLY A 37 -19.67 2.13 7.81
CA GLY A 37 -20.85 1.29 7.74
C GLY A 37 -22.14 2.01 7.29
N GLY A 38 -22.10 3.32 7.12
CA GLY A 38 -23.23 4.11 6.61
C GLY A 38 -23.52 3.80 5.14
N VAL A 39 -24.71 4.20 4.67
CA VAL A 39 -25.04 4.12 3.25
C VAL A 39 -24.06 4.99 2.45
N SER A 40 -23.48 4.41 1.42
CA SER A 40 -22.58 5.14 0.52
C SER A 40 -23.40 5.86 -0.51
N ASP A 41 -23.34 7.18 -0.50
CA ASP A 41 -23.72 8.02 -1.62
C ASP A 41 -22.64 7.84 -2.70
N THR A 42 -23.04 7.33 -3.84
CA THR A 42 -22.14 6.95 -4.94
C THR A 42 -21.59 8.15 -5.71
N GLU A 43 -21.28 9.27 -5.07
CA GLU A 43 -20.56 10.34 -5.74
C GLU A 43 -19.10 9.96 -5.94
N ASP A 44 -18.76 9.71 -7.18
CA ASP A 44 -17.51 9.17 -7.73
C ASP A 44 -16.29 10.11 -7.65
N ARG A 45 -15.93 10.57 -6.47
CA ARG A 45 -14.65 11.31 -6.32
C ARG A 45 -13.41 10.41 -6.54
N PHE A 46 -13.61 9.10 -6.65
CA PHE A 46 -12.54 8.12 -6.92
C PHE A 46 -12.64 7.40 -8.25
N GLU A 47 -13.45 7.86 -9.19
CA GLU A 47 -13.54 7.19 -10.48
C GLU A 47 -12.15 7.02 -11.13
N ALA A 48 -11.26 8.01 -10.98
CA ALA A 48 -9.89 7.89 -11.47
C ALA A 48 -9.13 6.70 -10.84
N TYR A 49 -9.24 6.49 -9.52
CA TYR A 49 -8.57 5.36 -8.86
C TYR A 49 -9.29 4.04 -9.10
N ASN A 50 -10.61 4.04 -9.21
CA ASN A 50 -11.38 2.87 -9.59
C ASN A 50 -11.07 2.43 -11.02
N SER A 51 -10.85 3.37 -11.93
CA SER A 51 -10.38 3.11 -13.29
C SER A 51 -8.98 2.50 -13.27
N LEU A 52 -8.03 3.12 -12.58
CA LEU A 52 -6.67 2.58 -12.42
C LEU A 52 -6.69 1.17 -11.81
N TYR A 53 -7.50 0.94 -10.78
CA TYR A 53 -7.64 -0.36 -10.17
C TYR A 53 -8.18 -1.39 -11.18
N LYS A 54 -9.22 -1.02 -11.94
CA LYS A 54 -9.79 -1.88 -12.98
C LYS A 54 -8.77 -2.22 -14.06
N ASP A 55 -7.98 -1.25 -14.51
CA ASP A 55 -6.96 -1.45 -15.53
C ASP A 55 -5.86 -2.42 -15.06
N LEU A 56 -5.51 -2.37 -13.77
CA LEU A 56 -4.48 -3.23 -13.19
C LEU A 56 -5.00 -4.64 -12.84
N PHE A 57 -6.24 -4.77 -12.37
CA PHE A 57 -6.77 -6.01 -11.79
C PHE A 57 -7.93 -6.62 -12.57
N GLY A 58 -8.34 -6.02 -13.70
CA GLY A 58 -9.39 -6.51 -14.59
C GLY A 58 -10.81 -6.34 -14.06
N GLN A 59 -10.98 -5.83 -12.83
CA GLN A 59 -12.29 -5.62 -12.19
C GLN A 59 -12.28 -4.37 -11.30
N ARG A 60 -13.44 -3.79 -11.05
CA ARG A 60 -13.55 -2.71 -10.05
C ARG A 60 -13.36 -3.27 -8.64
N PRO A 61 -12.81 -2.49 -7.69
CA PRO A 61 -12.71 -2.94 -6.32
C PRO A 61 -14.12 -3.12 -5.72
N ASP A 62 -14.33 -4.19 -4.96
CA ASP A 62 -15.53 -4.34 -4.11
C ASP A 62 -15.35 -3.51 -2.83
N LEU A 63 -15.19 -2.20 -3.04
CA LEU A 63 -14.87 -1.24 -2.00
C LEU A 63 -15.67 0.04 -2.21
N HIS A 64 -16.64 0.28 -1.34
CA HIS A 64 -17.42 1.51 -1.32
C HIS A 64 -16.98 2.38 -0.13
N ILE A 65 -16.53 3.59 -0.42
CA ILE A 65 -16.19 4.59 0.60
C ILE A 65 -17.08 5.80 0.36
N CYS A 66 -17.92 6.16 1.34
CA CYS A 66 -18.81 7.32 1.19
C CYS A 66 -18.03 8.65 1.09
N GLY A 67 -18.63 9.64 0.43
CA GLY A 67 -18.00 10.94 0.20
C GLY A 67 -17.55 11.63 1.49
N LYS A 68 -18.28 11.45 2.61
CA LYS A 68 -17.90 11.98 3.93
C LYS A 68 -16.60 11.34 4.47
N CYS A 69 -16.49 10.03 4.40
CA CYS A 69 -15.25 9.35 4.82
C CYS A 69 -14.10 9.73 3.93
N LEU A 70 -14.38 9.90 2.68
CA LEU A 70 -13.43 10.24 1.66
C LEU A 70 -12.86 11.63 1.79
N SER A 71 -13.72 12.63 2.01
CA SER A 71 -13.29 14.02 2.26
C SER A 71 -12.50 14.15 3.58
N SER A 72 -12.65 13.18 4.50
CA SER A 72 -11.87 13.09 5.73
C SER A 72 -10.48 12.49 5.54
N LEU A 73 -10.19 11.89 4.37
CA LEU A 73 -8.83 11.53 3.97
C LEU A 73 -8.13 12.79 3.46
N ASN A 74 -7.50 13.52 4.35
CA ASN A 74 -6.65 14.65 3.96
C ASN A 74 -5.42 14.10 3.23
N ILE A 75 -5.46 14.14 1.90
CA ILE A 75 -4.25 13.97 1.09
C ILE A 75 -3.38 15.19 1.38
N GLN A 76 -2.17 14.99 1.85
CA GLN A 76 -1.24 16.09 2.08
C GLN A 76 -0.79 16.65 0.73
N ASP A 77 -1.30 17.82 0.35
CA ASP A 77 -1.14 18.36 -1.00
C ASP A 77 0.26 18.95 -1.27
N GLU A 78 1.01 19.40 -0.26
CA GLU A 78 2.19 20.23 -0.49
C GLU A 78 3.52 19.61 -0.03
N ASP A 79 3.52 18.56 0.83
CA ASP A 79 4.78 18.01 1.33
C ASP A 79 4.66 16.50 1.61
N ARG A 80 4.67 15.73 0.53
CA ARG A 80 4.57 14.26 0.57
C ARG A 80 5.91 13.58 0.83
N ARG A 81 7.00 14.35 0.80
CA ARG A 81 8.36 13.87 1.04
C ARG A 81 8.73 14.09 2.51
N TRP A 82 8.97 13.02 3.18
CA TRP A 82 9.43 13.01 4.54
C TRP A 82 10.81 12.36 4.60
N PHE A 83 11.52 12.60 5.66
CA PHE A 83 12.76 11.89 5.91
C PHE A 83 12.59 11.02 7.13
N LEU A 84 12.92 9.74 6.98
CA LEU A 84 12.97 8.80 8.07
C LEU A 84 14.33 8.94 8.74
N CYS A 85 14.38 9.67 9.86
CA CYS A 85 15.54 9.67 10.74
C CYS A 85 15.17 8.89 12.00
N LEU A 86 15.99 7.92 12.36
CA LEU A 86 15.84 7.28 13.66
C LEU A 86 16.39 8.21 14.73
N SER A 87 15.66 8.35 15.85
CA SER A 87 16.05 9.17 16.99
C SER A 87 17.34 8.70 17.69
N ASN A 88 17.82 7.48 17.39
CA ASN A 88 19.08 6.94 17.87
C ASN A 88 19.74 6.12 16.73
N PRO A 89 20.45 6.75 15.80
CA PRO A 89 21.24 6.02 14.82
C PRO A 89 22.32 5.23 15.57
N VAL A 90 22.43 3.95 15.27
CA VAL A 90 23.54 3.13 15.78
C VAL A 90 24.83 3.64 15.15
N ALA A 91 25.90 3.77 15.93
CA ALA A 91 27.19 4.21 15.42
C ALA A 91 27.60 3.32 14.23
N GLY A 92 27.85 3.93 13.07
CA GLY A 92 28.14 3.22 11.82
C GLY A 92 26.88 2.85 10.98
N ASP A 93 25.71 3.43 11.29
CA ASP A 93 24.52 3.28 10.49
C ASP A 93 24.74 3.80 9.06
N PRO A 94 24.57 2.95 8.02
CA PRO A 94 24.71 3.38 6.63
C PRO A 94 23.57 4.29 6.16
N CYS A 95 22.52 4.47 6.97
CA CYS A 95 21.29 5.15 6.61
C CYS A 95 20.91 6.25 7.62
N PRO A 96 21.70 7.34 7.74
CA PRO A 96 21.40 8.39 8.73
C PRO A 96 20.08 9.13 8.44
N GLY A 97 19.59 9.08 7.19
CA GLY A 97 18.31 9.62 6.76
C GLY A 97 17.84 8.98 5.46
N LEU A 98 16.60 8.48 5.43
CA LEU A 98 16.00 7.86 4.27
C LEU A 98 14.86 8.72 3.75
N PRO A 99 14.82 9.06 2.45
CA PRO A 99 13.63 9.68 1.86
C PRO A 99 12.43 8.76 2.05
N LEU A 100 11.33 9.31 2.57
CA LEU A 100 10.10 8.59 2.87
C LEU A 100 8.91 9.30 2.23
N TYR A 101 8.15 8.58 1.42
CA TYR A 101 6.93 9.07 0.78
C TYR A 101 5.70 8.60 1.55
N LEU A 102 4.90 9.55 2.07
CA LEU A 102 3.71 9.30 2.87
C LEU A 102 2.56 10.17 2.35
N PRO A 103 1.56 9.61 1.66
CA PRO A 103 0.39 10.39 1.22
C PRO A 103 -0.54 10.77 2.38
N PHE A 104 -0.54 10.00 3.49
CA PHE A 104 -1.45 10.22 4.60
C PHE A 104 -0.77 10.24 5.96
N GLU A 105 -1.31 11.03 6.89
CA GLU A 105 -0.98 10.91 8.29
C GLU A 105 -1.70 9.71 8.93
N TYR A 106 -1.00 8.99 9.81
CA TYR A 106 -1.59 7.91 10.61
C TYR A 106 -2.44 8.49 11.75
N ARG A 107 -3.66 8.95 11.40
CA ARG A 107 -4.65 9.47 12.35
C ARG A 107 -6.07 9.39 11.80
N GLY A 108 -7.05 9.48 12.69
CA GLY A 108 -8.46 9.60 12.33
C GLY A 108 -8.97 8.43 11.48
N LEU A 109 -9.37 8.70 10.24
CA LEU A 109 -9.92 7.69 9.35
C LEU A 109 -8.90 6.61 8.99
N VAL A 110 -7.63 6.98 8.80
CA VAL A 110 -6.55 6.04 8.46
C VAL A 110 -6.37 5.01 9.58
N GLU A 111 -6.45 5.43 10.85
CA GLU A 111 -6.41 4.51 12.01
C GLU A 111 -7.57 3.51 12.02
N GLN A 112 -8.74 3.89 11.47
CA GLN A 112 -9.90 3.01 11.39
C GLN A 112 -9.81 2.03 10.20
N ILE A 113 -9.18 2.43 9.10
CA ILE A 113 -9.05 1.62 7.87
C ILE A 113 -7.99 0.53 8.03
N LEU A 114 -6.84 0.86 8.59
CA LEU A 114 -5.69 -0.06 8.65
C LEU A 114 -5.96 -1.38 9.38
N PRO A 115 -6.67 -1.41 10.51
CA PRO A 115 -7.09 -2.67 11.13
C PRO A 115 -7.98 -3.51 10.19
N LYS A 116 -8.84 -2.88 9.39
CA LYS A 116 -9.73 -3.58 8.45
C LYS A 116 -8.93 -4.22 7.31
N ILE A 117 -7.85 -3.57 6.86
CA ILE A 117 -6.89 -4.17 5.93
C ILE A 117 -6.24 -5.39 6.59
N LYS A 118 -5.69 -5.23 7.79
CA LYS A 118 -4.90 -6.27 8.47
C LYS A 118 -5.71 -7.50 8.89
N PHE A 119 -6.94 -7.31 9.34
CA PHE A 119 -7.75 -8.36 9.95
C PHE A 119 -9.04 -8.68 9.19
N GLY A 120 -9.46 -7.82 8.26
CA GLY A 120 -10.70 -7.98 7.49
C GLY A 120 -10.56 -8.83 6.23
N LYS A 121 -9.37 -9.37 5.93
CA LYS A 121 -9.02 -10.06 4.67
C LYS A 121 -9.41 -9.26 3.41
N LYS A 122 -9.46 -7.94 3.52
CA LYS A 122 -9.85 -7.05 2.43
C LYS A 122 -8.61 -6.47 1.75
N TYR A 123 -7.93 -7.29 0.96
CA TYR A 123 -6.76 -6.88 0.17
C TYR A 123 -7.09 -5.76 -0.83
N GLU A 124 -8.37 -5.61 -1.23
CA GLU A 124 -8.82 -4.53 -2.12
C GLU A 124 -8.50 -3.14 -1.56
N PHE A 125 -8.59 -2.95 -0.24
CA PHE A 125 -8.15 -1.69 0.38
C PHE A 125 -6.67 -1.44 0.16
N ALA A 126 -5.83 -2.45 0.37
CA ALA A 126 -4.39 -2.32 0.20
C ALA A 126 -4.04 -1.99 -1.26
N ARG A 127 -4.65 -2.68 -2.23
CA ARG A 127 -4.50 -2.43 -3.66
C ARG A 127 -4.98 -1.04 -4.06
N PHE A 128 -6.15 -0.63 -3.58
CA PHE A 128 -6.68 0.70 -3.83
C PHE A 128 -5.72 1.79 -3.32
N PHE A 129 -5.20 1.65 -2.11
CA PHE A 129 -4.23 2.57 -1.56
C PHE A 129 -2.88 2.51 -2.27
N GLY A 130 -2.51 1.36 -2.80
CA GLY A 130 -1.38 1.23 -3.71
C GLY A 130 -1.55 2.04 -4.99
N CYS A 131 -2.76 2.09 -5.56
CA CYS A 131 -3.06 2.97 -6.70
C CYS A 131 -2.93 4.45 -6.30
N VAL A 132 -3.42 4.85 -5.13
CA VAL A 132 -3.28 6.23 -4.62
C VAL A 132 -1.81 6.59 -4.43
N LEU A 133 -1.04 5.74 -3.74
CA LEU A 133 0.39 5.95 -3.51
C LEU A 133 1.18 5.97 -4.82
N GLY A 134 0.90 5.05 -5.72
CA GLY A 134 1.55 4.96 -7.04
C GLY A 134 1.31 6.21 -7.89
N SER A 135 0.07 6.75 -7.89
CA SER A 135 -0.25 7.99 -8.59
C SER A 135 0.44 9.20 -7.97
N ALA A 136 0.52 9.24 -6.63
CA ALA A 136 1.21 10.32 -5.92
C ALA A 136 2.71 10.34 -6.24
N ILE A 137 3.35 9.16 -6.25
CA ILE A 137 4.78 9.01 -6.53
C ILE A 137 5.10 9.28 -8.01
N LYS A 138 4.21 8.92 -8.94
CA LYS A 138 4.40 9.15 -10.36
C LYS A 138 4.67 10.62 -10.70
N GLY A 139 4.06 11.55 -9.96
CA GLY A 139 4.30 12.99 -10.10
C GLY A 139 5.70 13.44 -9.64
N GLU A 140 6.41 12.63 -8.86
CA GLU A 140 7.71 12.95 -8.28
C GLU A 140 8.91 12.50 -9.15
N ASN A 141 8.67 11.85 -10.31
CA ASN A 141 9.70 11.33 -11.22
C ASN A 141 10.80 10.52 -10.50
N ILE A 142 10.41 9.61 -9.62
CA ILE A 142 11.36 8.77 -8.88
C ILE A 142 12.01 7.80 -9.86
N SER A 143 13.34 7.93 -10.01
CA SER A 143 14.15 6.93 -10.68
C SER A 143 14.50 5.83 -9.68
N ALA A 144 13.96 4.63 -9.90
CA ALA A 144 14.28 3.44 -9.11
C ALA A 144 14.29 2.21 -10.02
N ASP A 145 15.08 1.22 -9.64
CA ASP A 145 15.26 -0.02 -10.38
C ASP A 145 14.35 -1.13 -9.86
N LEU A 146 13.96 -1.07 -8.57
CA LEU A 146 13.14 -2.09 -7.91
C LEU A 146 12.13 -1.47 -6.93
N ILE A 147 10.93 -2.06 -6.87
CA ILE A 147 9.96 -1.87 -5.79
C ILE A 147 9.96 -3.14 -4.93
N VAL A 148 10.30 -2.99 -3.66
CA VAL A 148 10.52 -4.11 -2.72
C VAL A 148 9.56 -3.98 -1.54
N PRO A 149 8.53 -4.83 -1.40
CA PRO A 149 7.66 -4.81 -0.24
C PRO A 149 8.35 -5.39 0.99
N VAL A 150 8.08 -4.81 2.16
CA VAL A 150 8.50 -5.41 3.44
C VAL A 150 7.81 -6.76 3.63
N PRO A 151 8.56 -7.86 3.83
CA PRO A 151 7.96 -9.18 4.02
C PRO A 151 7.34 -9.34 5.40
N LEU A 152 6.21 -10.03 5.46
CA LEU A 152 5.63 -10.53 6.71
C LEU A 152 6.40 -11.75 7.21
N SER A 153 6.30 -12.03 8.52
CA SER A 153 6.67 -13.36 9.01
C SER A 153 5.68 -14.41 8.51
N ASN A 154 6.13 -15.67 8.37
CA ASN A 154 5.30 -16.78 7.91
C ASN A 154 4.02 -16.90 8.73
N ARG A 155 4.11 -16.82 10.07
CA ARG A 155 2.96 -16.82 10.96
C ARG A 155 1.95 -15.72 10.64
N ARG A 156 2.41 -14.48 10.37
CA ARG A 156 1.51 -13.37 10.02
C ARG A 156 0.91 -13.53 8.64
N LEU A 157 1.66 -14.12 7.71
CA LEU A 157 1.17 -14.41 6.38
C LEU A 157 0.06 -15.46 6.43
N GLU A 158 0.21 -16.50 7.22
CA GLU A 158 -0.83 -17.53 7.48
C GLU A 158 -2.06 -16.91 8.16
N GLU A 159 -1.88 -16.08 9.20
CA GLU A 159 -2.97 -15.40 9.91
C GLU A 159 -3.79 -14.48 8.99
N ARG A 160 -3.13 -13.75 8.09
CA ARG A 160 -3.73 -12.69 7.26
C ARG A 160 -4.14 -13.16 5.87
N GLY A 161 -3.43 -14.16 5.33
CA GLY A 161 -3.63 -14.71 3.99
C GLY A 161 -2.96 -13.91 2.86
N PHE A 162 -2.37 -12.73 3.15
CA PHE A 162 -1.68 -11.88 2.17
C PHE A 162 -0.71 -10.91 2.86
N ASN A 163 0.25 -10.40 2.10
CA ASN A 163 1.16 -9.34 2.55
C ASN A 163 0.62 -7.97 2.16
N GLN A 164 0.22 -7.15 3.15
CA GLN A 164 -0.34 -5.82 2.93
C GLN A 164 0.62 -4.90 2.18
N ALA A 165 1.91 -4.93 2.55
CA ALA A 165 2.94 -4.16 1.87
C ALA A 165 3.07 -4.59 0.39
N GLY A 166 2.94 -5.89 0.10
CA GLY A 166 2.94 -6.44 -1.25
C GLY A 166 1.74 -5.94 -2.07
N GLU A 167 0.54 -5.97 -1.49
CA GLU A 167 -0.67 -5.50 -2.16
C GLU A 167 -0.66 -3.98 -2.43
N ILE A 168 0.07 -3.20 -1.63
CA ILE A 168 0.31 -1.77 -1.87
C ILE A 168 1.41 -1.57 -2.92
N ALA A 169 2.49 -2.33 -2.82
CA ALA A 169 3.68 -2.17 -3.65
C ALA A 169 3.42 -2.56 -5.12
N TYR A 170 2.59 -3.59 -5.37
CA TYR A 170 2.30 -4.06 -6.72
C TYR A 170 1.69 -2.98 -7.62
N PRO A 171 0.56 -2.31 -7.28
CA PRO A 171 0.04 -1.23 -8.12
C PRO A 171 1.00 -0.04 -8.22
N LEU A 172 1.75 0.28 -7.17
CA LEU A 172 2.78 1.32 -7.22
C LEU A 172 3.83 0.99 -8.29
N ALA A 173 4.35 -0.24 -8.32
CA ALA A 173 5.31 -0.71 -9.30
C ALA A 173 4.74 -0.61 -10.73
N ARG A 174 3.53 -1.14 -10.93
CA ARG A 174 2.87 -1.16 -12.24
C ARG A 174 2.60 0.23 -12.81
N LEU A 175 2.12 1.16 -11.97
CA LEU A 175 1.80 2.54 -12.40
C LEU A 175 3.04 3.36 -12.76
N ASN A 176 4.19 3.04 -12.15
CA ASN A 176 5.44 3.75 -12.39
C ASN A 176 6.37 3.02 -13.38
N GLY A 177 6.00 1.84 -13.86
CA GLY A 177 6.81 1.05 -14.79
C GLY A 177 8.11 0.52 -14.17
N ILE A 178 8.14 0.35 -12.82
CA ILE A 178 9.29 -0.13 -12.07
C ILE A 178 9.10 -1.62 -11.77
N PRO A 179 10.12 -2.48 -11.91
CA PRO A 179 10.05 -3.89 -11.56
C PRO A 179 9.60 -4.13 -10.12
N TYR A 180 8.70 -5.12 -9.93
CA TYR A 180 8.20 -5.55 -8.62
C TYR A 180 8.96 -6.79 -8.15
N ALA A 181 9.55 -6.73 -6.96
CA ALA A 181 10.44 -7.74 -6.40
C ALA A 181 9.95 -8.18 -5.00
N ASP A 182 8.91 -9.02 -4.97
CA ASP A 182 8.22 -9.42 -3.73
C ASP A 182 8.95 -10.48 -2.91
N ASP A 183 9.90 -11.16 -3.51
CA ASP A 183 10.78 -12.17 -2.91
C ASP A 183 12.23 -11.69 -2.68
N CYS A 184 12.53 -10.43 -3.05
CA CYS A 184 13.86 -9.85 -2.88
C CYS A 184 14.29 -9.75 -1.41
N LEU A 185 13.40 -9.25 -0.54
CA LEU A 185 13.64 -9.23 0.90
C LEU A 185 13.00 -10.45 1.57
N ILE A 186 13.76 -11.13 2.40
CA ILE A 186 13.29 -12.22 3.25
C ILE A 186 13.36 -11.83 4.73
N ARG A 187 12.39 -12.28 5.51
CA ARG A 187 12.38 -12.10 6.96
C ARG A 187 13.06 -13.28 7.63
N VAL A 188 14.25 -13.03 8.20
CA VAL A 188 15.08 -14.10 8.82
C VAL A 188 14.79 -14.30 10.31
N ARG A 189 14.07 -13.37 10.96
CA ARG A 189 13.68 -13.46 12.37
C ARG A 189 12.21 -13.13 12.56
N ASP A 190 11.51 -13.98 13.32
CA ASP A 190 10.19 -13.62 13.86
C ASP A 190 10.36 -12.59 14.98
N THR A 191 9.78 -11.42 14.78
CA THR A 191 9.80 -10.33 15.74
C THR A 191 8.41 -10.17 16.37
N MET A 192 8.34 -9.76 17.64
CA MET A 192 7.07 -9.46 18.30
C MET A 192 6.29 -8.39 17.53
N ARG A 193 4.95 -8.36 17.66
CA ARG A 193 4.16 -7.27 17.08
C ARG A 193 4.61 -5.94 17.68
N GLN A 194 4.88 -4.95 16.85
CA GLN A 194 5.26 -3.63 17.34
C GLN A 194 4.16 -2.98 18.20
N SER A 195 2.88 -3.33 17.94
CA SER A 195 1.75 -2.92 18.78
C SER A 195 1.81 -3.48 20.21
N ASP A 196 2.46 -4.64 20.39
CA ASP A 196 2.52 -5.35 21.67
C ASP A 196 3.74 -4.91 22.50
N ILE A 197 4.59 -4.03 21.94
CA ILE A 197 5.77 -3.48 22.60
C ILE A 197 5.46 -2.04 23.02
N PRO A 198 5.40 -1.75 24.33
CA PRO A 198 5.02 -0.41 24.82
C PRO A 198 6.07 0.67 24.51
N ASP A 199 7.35 0.30 24.58
CA ASP A 199 8.48 1.23 24.47
C ASP A 199 9.00 1.37 23.04
N LYS A 200 9.26 2.61 22.60
CA LYS A 200 9.78 2.91 21.24
C LYS A 200 11.20 2.36 21.04
N GLY A 201 12.05 2.41 22.06
CA GLY A 201 13.43 1.88 22.00
C GLY A 201 13.43 0.37 21.84
N LEU A 202 12.56 -0.35 22.57
CA LEU A 202 12.41 -1.80 22.46
C LEU A 202 11.85 -2.21 21.09
N ARG A 203 11.05 -1.35 20.43
CA ARG A 203 10.58 -1.60 19.05
C ARG A 203 11.74 -1.61 18.04
N ALA A 204 12.71 -0.72 18.19
CA ALA A 204 13.90 -0.69 17.34
C ALA A 204 14.76 -1.96 17.52
N VAL A 205 15.03 -2.37 18.76
CA VAL A 205 15.78 -3.59 19.06
C VAL A 205 15.06 -4.85 18.56
N ASN A 206 13.73 -4.86 18.63
CA ASN A 206 12.94 -6.01 18.18
C ASN A 206 13.08 -6.31 16.68
N VAL A 207 13.28 -5.29 15.83
CA VAL A 207 13.39 -5.47 14.39
C VAL A 207 14.83 -5.55 13.88
N SER A 208 15.83 -5.33 14.74
CA SER A 208 17.25 -5.36 14.36
C SER A 208 17.64 -6.71 13.74
N ASN A 209 18.30 -6.64 12.57
CA ASN A 209 18.67 -7.81 11.75
C ASN A 209 17.49 -8.77 11.45
N ALA A 210 16.29 -8.21 11.26
CA ALA A 210 15.10 -9.00 10.94
C ALA A 210 15.02 -9.40 9.46
N PHE A 211 15.75 -8.72 8.59
CA PHE A 211 15.69 -8.89 7.14
C PHE A 211 17.06 -9.22 6.54
N SER A 212 17.04 -9.93 5.41
CA SER A 212 18.16 -10.08 4.48
C SER A 212 17.65 -10.06 3.04
N VAL A 213 18.55 -9.80 2.09
CA VAL A 213 18.24 -9.98 0.66
C VAL A 213 18.35 -11.47 0.34
N SER A 214 17.44 -11.99 -0.47
CA SER A 214 17.47 -13.35 -0.98
C SER A 214 18.71 -13.56 -1.86
N GLU A 215 19.28 -14.76 -1.82
CA GLU A 215 20.45 -15.13 -2.66
C GLU A 215 20.12 -15.14 -4.15
N ASP A 216 18.84 -15.18 -4.53
CA ASP A 216 18.37 -15.12 -5.91
C ASP A 216 18.43 -13.71 -6.51
N TRP A 217 18.72 -12.68 -5.70
CA TRP A 217 18.72 -11.28 -6.11
C TRP A 217 20.09 -10.64 -5.96
N ASP A 218 20.60 -10.07 -7.05
CA ASP A 218 21.72 -9.13 -7.02
C ASP A 218 21.19 -7.69 -7.07
N VAL A 219 21.28 -6.99 -5.96
CA VAL A 219 20.86 -5.58 -5.83
C VAL A 219 22.02 -4.61 -5.89
N THR A 220 23.21 -5.09 -6.23
CA THR A 220 24.44 -4.28 -6.26
C THR A 220 24.30 -3.10 -7.21
N GLY A 221 24.54 -1.89 -6.70
CA GLY A 221 24.44 -0.65 -7.47
C GLY A 221 23.03 -0.16 -7.78
N LEU A 222 21.98 -0.92 -7.44
CA LEU A 222 20.59 -0.56 -7.74
C LEU A 222 20.02 0.46 -6.75
N THR A 223 19.03 1.21 -7.22
CA THR A 223 18.15 2.05 -6.42
C THR A 223 16.84 1.30 -6.12
N ALA A 224 16.57 1.03 -4.85
CA ALA A 224 15.37 0.31 -4.43
C ALA A 224 14.37 1.22 -3.68
N VAL A 225 13.08 1.02 -3.90
CA VAL A 225 12.01 1.61 -3.08
C VAL A 225 11.43 0.54 -2.18
N VAL A 226 11.63 0.67 -0.87
CA VAL A 226 11.04 -0.22 0.14
C VAL A 226 9.65 0.27 0.49
N VAL A 227 8.66 -0.63 0.44
CA VAL A 227 7.25 -0.31 0.69
C VAL A 227 6.73 -1.03 1.92
N ASP A 228 6.07 -0.29 2.84
CA ASP A 228 5.34 -0.84 3.98
C ASP A 228 3.90 -0.29 4.01
N ASP A 229 3.04 -0.87 4.86
CA ASP A 229 1.67 -0.37 5.05
C ASP A 229 1.67 0.92 5.89
N VAL A 230 2.45 0.98 6.98
CA VAL A 230 2.48 2.10 7.92
C VAL A 230 3.87 2.33 8.49
N ALA A 231 4.32 3.57 8.42
CA ALA A 231 5.51 4.04 9.12
C ALA A 231 5.14 4.70 10.46
N THR A 232 5.13 3.95 11.57
CA THR A 232 4.88 4.52 12.91
C THR A 232 6.13 5.12 13.52
N THR A 233 7.19 4.33 13.69
CA THR A 233 8.53 4.73 14.10
C THR A 233 9.52 4.68 12.94
N GLY A 234 9.14 4.04 11.83
CA GLY A 234 9.98 3.79 10.69
C GLY A 234 11.02 2.67 10.87
N SER A 235 11.10 2.05 12.06
CA SER A 235 12.11 1.02 12.34
C SER A 235 12.08 -0.15 11.35
N THR A 236 10.89 -0.56 10.88
CA THR A 236 10.77 -1.65 9.91
C THR A 236 11.38 -1.25 8.56
N LEU A 237 11.03 -0.07 8.05
CA LEU A 237 11.58 0.46 6.79
C LEU A 237 13.09 0.65 6.87
N HIS A 238 13.58 1.16 8.00
CA HIS A 238 15.00 1.36 8.23
C HIS A 238 15.79 0.05 8.22
N GLU A 239 15.33 -0.97 8.94
CA GLU A 239 15.99 -2.30 8.96
C GLU A 239 15.96 -2.98 7.57
N ALA A 240 14.86 -2.82 6.83
CA ALA A 240 14.77 -3.31 5.45
C ALA A 240 15.78 -2.58 4.54
N ALA A 241 15.93 -1.26 4.72
CA ALA A 241 16.91 -0.48 3.98
C ALA A 241 18.36 -0.89 4.34
N ILE A 242 18.65 -1.12 5.62
CA ILE A 242 19.96 -1.63 6.04
C ILE A 242 20.27 -2.96 5.35
N ALA A 243 19.31 -3.88 5.25
CA ALA A 243 19.51 -5.17 4.59
C ALA A 243 19.88 -4.98 3.10
N LEU A 244 19.19 -4.06 2.39
CA LEU A 244 19.49 -3.73 0.99
C LEU A 244 20.87 -3.07 0.83
N TYR A 245 21.23 -2.12 1.68
CA TYR A 245 22.57 -1.51 1.64
C TYR A 245 23.69 -2.51 1.93
N LYS A 246 23.49 -3.42 2.90
CA LYS A 246 24.46 -4.50 3.18
C LYS A 246 24.62 -5.46 1.99
N ALA A 247 23.58 -5.62 1.18
CA ALA A 247 23.62 -6.40 -0.06
C ALA A 247 24.13 -5.61 -1.27
N GLY A 248 24.55 -4.35 -1.10
CA GLY A 248 25.20 -3.57 -2.13
C GLY A 248 24.30 -2.58 -2.89
N ALA A 249 23.07 -2.36 -2.48
CA ALA A 249 22.22 -1.32 -3.08
C ALA A 249 22.89 0.06 -2.97
N SER A 250 22.84 0.85 -4.06
CA SER A 250 23.44 2.18 -4.08
C SER A 250 22.59 3.23 -3.40
N LYS A 251 21.27 3.06 -3.44
CA LYS A 251 20.29 3.99 -2.86
C LYS A 251 19.04 3.24 -2.44
N VAL A 252 18.48 3.65 -1.29
CA VAL A 252 17.20 3.15 -0.83
C VAL A 252 16.27 4.33 -0.52
N LEU A 253 15.08 4.26 -1.07
CA LEU A 253 13.95 5.13 -0.80
C LEU A 253 12.90 4.33 -0.04
N CYS A 254 12.08 4.99 0.76
CA CYS A 254 11.00 4.37 1.48
C CYS A 254 9.65 4.94 1.03
N ALA A 255 8.61 4.10 1.04
CA ALA A 255 7.25 4.52 0.84
C ALA A 255 6.32 3.76 1.80
N ALA A 256 5.30 4.43 2.32
CA ALA A 256 4.23 3.79 3.07
C ALA A 256 2.92 4.50 2.80
N PHE A 257 1.80 3.79 2.98
CA PHE A 257 0.48 4.40 2.83
C PHE A 257 0.26 5.51 3.84
N ALA A 258 0.68 5.32 5.10
CA ALA A 258 0.53 6.31 6.15
C ALA A 258 1.68 6.31 7.14
N GLY A 259 1.89 7.43 7.82
CA GLY A 259 2.87 7.53 8.89
C GLY A 259 2.55 8.54 9.96
N ASN A 260 3.25 8.44 11.09
CA ASN A 260 3.11 9.37 12.20
C ASN A 260 3.76 10.71 11.88
N ARG A 261 3.11 11.80 12.32
CA ARG A 261 3.63 13.17 12.17
C ARG A 261 5.01 13.37 12.82
N SER A 262 5.35 12.56 13.82
CA SER A 262 6.67 12.61 14.46
C SER A 262 7.84 12.25 13.51
N LEU A 263 7.56 11.64 12.36
CA LEU A 263 8.55 11.36 11.31
C LEU A 263 8.83 12.60 10.43
N LYS A 264 7.98 13.64 10.51
CA LYS A 264 8.04 14.84 9.66
C LYS A 264 9.16 15.81 10.03
N ASN A 265 9.73 15.70 11.22
CA ASN A 265 10.68 16.69 11.77
C ASN A 265 12.16 16.33 11.53
N ALA A 266 12.44 15.37 10.66
CA ALA A 266 13.79 15.05 10.29
C ALA A 266 14.18 15.89 9.07
N GLU A 267 14.84 17.03 9.29
CA GLU A 267 15.47 17.78 8.21
C GLU A 267 16.61 16.94 7.63
N PRO A 268 16.80 16.93 6.29
CA PRO A 268 17.97 16.33 5.69
C PRO A 268 19.21 17.13 6.15
N PHE A 269 20.19 16.43 6.68
CA PHE A 269 21.52 16.99 6.97
C PHE A 269 22.26 17.27 5.67
#